data_a30eda75b9d250d9f2546bab4e9ff200
#
_entry.id   a30eda75b9d250d9f2546bab4e9ff200
#
_cell.length_a   1.000
_cell.length_b   1.000
_cell.length_c   1.000
_cell.angle_alpha   90.00
_cell.angle_beta   90.00
_cell.angle_gamma   90.00
#
_symmetry.space_group_name_H-M   'P 1'
#
loop_
_entity.id
_entity.type
_entity.pdbx_description
1 polymer ?
#
loop_
_entity_poly.entity_id
_entity_poly.type
_entity_poly.pdbx_seq_one_letter_code
_entity_poly.pdbx_strand_id
1 'polypeptide(L)'
;QTQLLMRTEGLDLNTVIAQSTATPTDIDLQLKAADVEIVNGGVEAAFTRLLHAVKATTGDERSKIKNHLLDLFAFVDPSDPRLAAARKELASALF
;
A
#
# COMPACT_ATOMS: atom_id res chain seq x y z
N GLN A 1 -12.65 3.07 -7.22
CA GLN A 1 -13.00 3.41 -5.82
C GLN A 1 -13.99 2.40 -5.24
N THR A 2 -15.02 2.03 -5.99
CA THR A 2 -16.00 1.05 -5.53
C THR A 2 -15.33 -0.29 -5.21
N GLN A 3 -14.40 -0.74 -6.05
CA GLN A 3 -13.67 -1.98 -5.81
C GLN A 3 -12.84 -1.90 -4.53
N LEU A 4 -12.17 -0.79 -4.31
CA LEU A 4 -11.35 -0.62 -3.11
C LEU A 4 -12.21 -0.63 -1.85
N LEU A 5 -13.35 0.07 -1.88
CA LEU A 5 -14.29 0.05 -0.76
C LEU A 5 -14.80 -1.35 -0.47
N MET A 6 -15.08 -2.14 -1.50
CA MET A 6 -15.54 -3.52 -1.33
C MET A 6 -14.45 -4.40 -0.71
N ARG A 7 -13.18 -4.18 -1.09
CA ARG A 7 -12.05 -4.94 -0.51
C ARG A 7 -11.85 -4.65 0.96
N THR A 8 -12.21 -3.44 1.40
CA THR A 8 -12.01 -3.03 2.81
C THR A 8 -13.27 -3.12 3.65
N GLU A 9 -14.39 -3.50 3.06
CA GLU A 9 -15.66 -3.61 3.78
C GLU A 9 -15.53 -4.62 4.92
N GLY A 10 -15.99 -4.23 6.09
CA GLY A 10 -15.92 -5.05 7.28
C GLY A 10 -14.58 -5.04 7.99
N LEU A 11 -13.57 -4.35 7.45
CA LEU A 11 -12.26 -4.24 8.09
C LEU A 11 -12.25 -3.05 9.06
N ASP A 12 -11.73 -3.30 10.26
CA ASP A 12 -11.50 -2.26 11.25
C ASP A 12 -10.10 -1.69 11.04
N LEU A 13 -10.02 -0.39 10.75
CA LEU A 13 -8.75 0.31 10.50
C LEU A 13 -7.75 0.05 11.63
N ASN A 14 -8.17 0.26 12.88
CA ASN A 14 -7.25 0.12 14.01
C ASN A 14 -6.76 -1.30 14.18
N THR A 15 -7.63 -2.29 14.00
CA THR A 15 -7.27 -3.70 14.11
C THR A 15 -6.31 -4.11 13.01
N VAL A 16 -6.60 -3.74 11.76
CA VAL A 16 -5.75 -4.10 10.61
C VAL A 16 -4.38 -3.46 10.74
N ILE A 17 -4.33 -2.18 11.12
CA ILE A 17 -3.06 -1.46 11.29
C ILE A 17 -2.24 -2.09 12.43
N ALA A 18 -2.87 -2.39 13.56
CA ALA A 18 -2.18 -3.01 14.69
C ALA A 18 -1.61 -4.38 14.31
N GLN A 19 -2.39 -5.20 13.61
CA GLN A 19 -1.93 -6.51 13.15
C GLN A 19 -0.78 -6.40 12.15
N SER A 20 -0.84 -5.46 11.21
CA SER A 20 0.20 -5.27 10.21
C SER A 20 1.49 -4.79 10.84
N THR A 21 1.41 -3.95 11.86
CA THR A 21 2.58 -3.45 12.59
C THR A 21 3.23 -4.59 13.40
N ALA A 22 2.41 -5.47 13.98
CA ALA A 22 2.90 -6.60 14.77
C ALA A 22 3.53 -7.71 13.91
N THR A 23 3.10 -7.84 12.64
CA THR A 23 3.61 -8.84 11.71
C THR A 23 4.02 -8.21 10.37
N PRO A 24 5.12 -7.43 10.37
CA PRO A 24 5.53 -6.70 9.15
C PRO A 24 5.93 -7.60 7.98
N THR A 25 6.20 -8.88 8.23
CA THR A 25 6.54 -9.84 7.20
C THR A 25 5.32 -10.49 6.54
N ASP A 26 4.13 -10.27 7.07
CA ASP A 26 2.90 -10.78 6.46
C ASP A 26 2.48 -9.85 5.33
N ILE A 27 2.82 -10.24 4.11
CA ILE A 27 2.62 -9.41 2.91
C ILE A 27 1.12 -9.15 2.67
N ASP A 28 0.29 -10.17 2.76
CA ASP A 28 -1.14 -10.00 2.52
C ASP A 28 -1.75 -9.02 3.53
N LEU A 29 -1.29 -9.06 4.77
CA LEU A 29 -1.75 -8.14 5.79
C LEU A 29 -1.30 -6.70 5.51
N GLN A 30 -0.08 -6.52 5.01
CA GLN A 30 0.41 -5.20 4.59
C GLN A 30 -0.45 -4.63 3.45
N LEU A 31 -0.83 -5.46 2.48
CA LEU A 31 -1.68 -5.03 1.38
C LEU A 31 -3.07 -4.62 1.87
N LYS A 32 -3.65 -5.37 2.78
CA LYS A 32 -4.94 -5.03 3.38
C LYS A 32 -4.86 -3.72 4.17
N ALA A 33 -3.80 -3.55 4.94
CA ALA A 33 -3.60 -2.33 5.72
C ALA A 33 -3.49 -1.10 4.81
N ALA A 34 -2.78 -1.23 3.70
CA ALA A 34 -2.65 -0.14 2.72
C ALA A 34 -4.01 0.20 2.11
N ASP A 35 -4.82 -0.79 1.75
CA ASP A 35 -6.16 -0.56 1.21
C ASP A 35 -7.02 0.21 2.20
N VAL A 36 -7.01 -0.19 3.46
CA VAL A 36 -7.78 0.48 4.52
C VAL A 36 -7.29 1.91 4.72
N GLU A 37 -5.98 2.12 4.70
CA GLU A 37 -5.40 3.46 4.83
C GLU A 37 -5.84 4.37 3.69
N ILE A 38 -5.83 3.89 2.45
CA ILE A 38 -6.26 4.68 1.29
C ILE A 38 -7.74 5.08 1.42
N VAL A 39 -8.61 4.14 1.79
CA VAL A 39 -10.05 4.41 1.95
C VAL A 39 -10.29 5.46 3.02
N ASN A 40 -9.47 5.49 4.05
CA ASN A 40 -9.61 6.43 5.18
C ASN A 40 -8.78 7.71 5.00
N GLY A 41 -8.24 7.94 3.82
CA GLY A 41 -7.52 9.17 3.51
C GLY A 41 -6.03 9.13 3.87
N GLY A 42 -5.50 7.99 4.34
CA GLY A 42 -4.10 7.84 4.71
C GLY A 42 -3.21 7.48 3.52
N VAL A 43 -3.25 8.28 2.47
CA VAL A 43 -2.50 8.01 1.23
C VAL A 43 -1.01 7.88 1.48
N GLU A 44 -0.43 8.82 2.21
CA GLU A 44 1.01 8.80 2.49
C GLU A 44 1.40 7.59 3.32
N ALA A 45 0.61 7.24 4.33
CA ALA A 45 0.86 6.07 5.17
C ALA A 45 0.82 4.77 4.36
N ALA A 46 -0.17 4.65 3.47
CA ALA A 46 -0.29 3.47 2.61
C ALA A 46 0.92 3.33 1.68
N PHE A 47 1.34 4.41 1.05
CA PHE A 47 2.49 4.39 0.15
C PHE A 47 3.78 4.06 0.89
N THR A 48 4.01 4.70 2.05
CA THR A 48 5.18 4.42 2.88
C THR A 48 5.24 2.96 3.29
N ARG A 49 4.10 2.40 3.71
CA ARG A 49 4.00 0.99 4.10
C ARG A 49 4.42 0.05 2.97
N LEU A 50 3.86 0.25 1.78
CA LEU A 50 4.13 -0.64 0.65
C LEU A 50 5.52 -0.42 0.05
N LEU A 51 6.02 0.80 0.04
CA LEU A 51 7.39 1.07 -0.38
C LEU A 51 8.40 0.40 0.53
N HIS A 52 8.16 0.43 1.84
CA HIS A 52 8.99 -0.28 2.81
C HIS A 52 8.96 -1.79 2.55
N ALA A 53 7.78 -2.33 2.29
CA ALA A 53 7.62 -3.75 1.98
C ALA A 53 8.33 -4.15 0.69
N VAL A 54 8.30 -3.30 -0.34
CA VAL A 54 9.05 -3.54 -1.60
C VAL A 54 10.54 -3.65 -1.31
N LYS A 55 11.08 -2.75 -0.50
CA LYS A 55 12.50 -2.75 -0.16
C LYS A 55 12.91 -3.96 0.67
N ALA A 56 11.97 -4.53 1.42
CA ALA A 56 12.23 -5.66 2.32
C ALA A 56 12.03 -7.03 1.66
N THR A 57 11.56 -7.07 0.42
CA THR A 57 11.22 -8.32 -0.28
C THR A 57 11.96 -8.44 -1.61
N THR A 58 11.94 -9.65 -2.17
CA THR A 58 12.53 -9.94 -3.46
C THR A 58 11.61 -10.90 -4.25
N GLY A 59 11.87 -11.06 -5.54
CA GLY A 59 11.18 -12.04 -6.37
C GLY A 59 9.68 -11.79 -6.48
N ASP A 60 8.90 -12.85 -6.32
CA ASP A 60 7.45 -12.81 -6.51
C ASP A 60 6.74 -11.96 -5.47
N GLU A 61 7.23 -11.95 -4.24
CA GLU A 61 6.67 -11.12 -3.19
C GLU A 61 6.79 -9.63 -3.52
N ARG A 62 7.99 -9.23 -3.97
CA ARG A 62 8.22 -7.85 -4.41
C ARG A 62 7.29 -7.48 -5.57
N SER A 63 7.15 -8.36 -6.56
CA SER A 63 6.29 -8.14 -7.71
C SER A 63 4.84 -7.97 -7.30
N LYS A 64 4.37 -8.79 -6.37
CA LYS A 64 3.01 -8.72 -5.84
C LYS A 64 2.75 -7.38 -5.17
N ILE A 65 3.68 -6.94 -4.32
CA ILE A 65 3.56 -5.65 -3.61
C ILE A 65 3.62 -4.49 -4.61
N LYS A 66 4.56 -4.53 -5.54
CA LYS A 66 4.70 -3.51 -6.57
C LYS A 66 3.40 -3.35 -7.37
N ASN A 67 2.83 -4.46 -7.82
CA ASN A 67 1.61 -4.42 -8.62
C ASN A 67 0.44 -3.87 -7.81
N HIS A 68 0.34 -4.24 -6.54
CA HIS A 68 -0.69 -3.70 -5.67
C HIS A 68 -0.54 -2.19 -5.46
N LEU A 69 0.70 -1.74 -5.27
CA LEU A 69 0.99 -0.32 -5.12
C LEU A 69 0.62 0.46 -6.40
N LEU A 70 0.92 -0.09 -7.57
CA LEU A 70 0.54 0.53 -8.84
C LEU A 70 -0.99 0.63 -8.98
N ASP A 71 -1.72 -0.39 -8.52
CA ASP A 71 -3.17 -0.34 -8.48
C ASP A 71 -3.67 0.79 -7.58
N LEU A 72 -3.05 0.97 -6.42
CA LEU A 72 -3.43 2.03 -5.50
C LEU A 72 -3.15 3.42 -6.07
N PHE A 73 -2.12 3.57 -6.89
CA PHE A 73 -1.85 4.85 -7.56
C PHE A 73 -3.05 5.32 -8.39
N ALA A 74 -3.82 4.39 -8.95
CA ALA A 74 -4.99 4.72 -9.75
C ALA A 74 -6.13 5.34 -8.92
N PHE A 75 -6.11 5.18 -7.61
CA PHE A 75 -7.13 5.75 -6.72
C PHE A 75 -6.74 7.14 -6.21
N VAL A 76 -5.58 7.65 -6.60
CA VAL A 76 -5.08 8.95 -6.16
C VAL A 76 -5.06 9.91 -7.34
N ASP A 77 -5.36 11.19 -7.08
CA ASP A 77 -5.33 12.23 -8.11
C ASP A 77 -3.95 12.28 -8.76
N PRO A 78 -3.86 12.20 -10.11
CA PRO A 78 -2.57 12.25 -10.80
C PRO A 78 -1.74 13.50 -10.50
N SER A 79 -2.37 14.58 -10.07
CA SER A 79 -1.66 15.82 -9.70
C SER A 79 -1.20 15.86 -8.25
N ASP A 80 -1.50 14.83 -7.46
CA ASP A 80 -1.10 14.78 -6.05
C ASP A 80 0.43 14.61 -5.95
N PRO A 81 1.14 15.53 -5.25
CA PRO A 81 2.59 15.44 -5.12
C PRO A 81 3.05 14.17 -4.38
N ARG A 82 2.19 13.60 -3.52
CA ARG A 82 2.51 12.35 -2.84
C ARG A 82 2.60 11.19 -3.82
N LEU A 83 1.78 11.21 -4.87
CA LEU A 83 1.82 10.20 -5.92
C LEU A 83 3.12 10.28 -6.71
N ALA A 84 3.55 11.48 -7.10
CA ALA A 84 4.80 11.68 -7.83
C ALA A 84 5.99 11.23 -7.00
N ALA A 85 6.01 11.56 -5.72
CA ALA A 85 7.07 11.15 -4.80
C ALA A 85 7.11 9.63 -4.64
N ALA A 86 5.96 8.99 -4.51
CA ALA A 86 5.86 7.54 -4.37
C ALA A 86 6.35 6.81 -5.62
N ARG A 87 6.00 7.31 -6.80
CA ARG A 87 6.48 6.73 -8.07
C ARG A 87 8.00 6.80 -8.17
N LYS A 88 8.58 7.93 -7.79
CA LYS A 88 10.03 8.11 -7.79
C LYS A 88 10.71 7.15 -6.84
N GLU A 89 10.18 7.01 -5.63
CA GLU A 89 10.74 6.09 -4.65
C GLU A 89 10.61 4.63 -5.08
N LEU A 90 9.49 4.28 -5.71
CA LEU A 90 9.31 2.92 -6.22
C LEU A 90 10.34 2.59 -7.29
N ALA A 91 10.56 3.50 -8.23
CA ALA A 91 11.58 3.33 -9.27
C ALA A 91 12.96 3.13 -8.66
N SER A 92 13.30 3.94 -7.65
CA SER A 92 14.57 3.84 -6.93
C SER A 92 14.71 2.51 -6.19
N ALA A 93 13.61 2.00 -5.62
CA ALA A 93 13.63 0.73 -4.89
C ALA A 93 13.77 -0.49 -5.81
N LEU A 94 13.34 -0.38 -7.06
CA LEU A 94 13.42 -1.47 -8.05
C LEU A 94 14.76 -1.51 -8.79
N PHE A 95 15.48 -0.44 -8.77
CA PHE A 95 16.79 -0.31 -9.43
C PHE A 95 17.87 0.05 -8.45
#